data_a12a5e44e94c8c44419ec09cc4ec0bb6
#
_entry.id   a12a5e44e94c8c44419ec09cc4ec0bb6
#
_cell.length_a   1.000
_cell.length_b   1.000
_cell.length_c   1.000
_cell.angle_alpha   90.00
_cell.angle_beta   90.00
_cell.angle_gamma   90.00
#
_symmetry.space_group_name_H-M   'P 1'
#
loop_
_entity.id
_entity.type
_entity.pdbx_description
1 polymer ?
#
loop_
_entity_poly.entity_id
_entity_poly.type
_entity_poly.pdbx_seq_one_letter_code
_entity_poly.pdbx_strand_id
1 'polypeptide(L)'
;MFLNKYTLISIFIFLSTGCSPFKVADILSPYSDYKLNADVSYGTLGRQKLDVYTPTKNPISDDIIVFIYGGSWRSGEKSNYRFVAQPFADAGFITIVPNYRLYPEVRFPEFNTDVAKAIAWVHRNFSNGKDLKNIILVGHSAGAHIAALISLNPNYLEAEGLSPSIIKSWVSLAGPLAFNPLKTKSIRPIFETIKNDIKQAQPINFVSKNSPPALLLHGKEDTTVYEKNSLLMAKACENKGVITLQKSFKNVGHAGLLLSIAKPDFFGVNPIQEIIEFTRQLSD
;
A
#
# COMPACT_ATOMS: atom_id res chain seq x y z
N MET A 1 28.24 9.57 25.02
CA MET A 1 29.10 9.05 23.92
C MET A 1 28.26 9.08 22.65
N PHE A 2 28.41 10.14 21.85
CA PHE A 2 27.62 10.37 20.63
C PHE A 2 28.14 9.46 19.53
N LEU A 3 27.39 8.42 19.15
CA LEU A 3 27.68 7.69 17.91
C LEU A 3 27.36 8.61 16.73
N ASN A 4 28.38 8.90 15.94
CA ASN A 4 28.31 9.79 14.79
C ASN A 4 27.37 9.23 13.72
N LYS A 5 26.48 10.07 13.13
CA LYS A 5 25.54 9.73 12.06
C LYS A 5 26.19 8.95 10.89
N TYR A 6 27.45 9.18 10.65
CA TYR A 6 28.23 8.51 9.58
C TYR A 6 28.61 7.06 9.90
N THR A 7 28.66 6.67 11.17
CA THR A 7 28.98 5.28 11.58
C THR A 7 27.79 4.34 11.34
N LEU A 8 26.57 4.84 11.42
CA LEU A 8 25.36 4.07 11.07
C LEU A 8 25.22 3.84 9.55
N ILE A 9 25.66 4.80 8.72
CA ILE A 9 25.69 4.66 7.26
C ILE A 9 26.71 3.59 6.84
N SER A 10 27.84 3.49 7.52
CA SER A 10 28.89 2.50 7.24
C SER A 10 28.49 1.07 7.61
N ILE A 11 27.60 0.86 8.61
CA ILE A 11 27.07 -0.46 8.95
C ILE A 11 26.07 -0.96 7.90
N PHE A 12 25.36 -0.06 7.20
CA PHE A 12 24.46 -0.42 6.09
C PHE A 12 25.18 -0.89 4.81
N ILE A 13 26.45 -0.54 4.62
CA ILE A 13 27.21 -0.87 3.40
C ILE A 13 27.87 -2.29 3.50
N PHE A 14 27.97 -2.88 4.69
CA PHE A 14 28.66 -4.17 4.89
C PHE A 14 27.76 -5.41 4.88
N LEU A 15 26.43 -5.25 4.73
CA LEU A 15 25.49 -6.40 4.59
C LEU A 15 25.12 -6.64 3.12
N SER A 16 26.12 -6.78 2.25
CA SER A 16 25.96 -7.14 0.84
C SER A 16 25.77 -8.64 0.62
N THR A 17 24.92 -9.30 1.41
CA THR A 17 24.43 -10.64 1.12
C THR A 17 22.93 -10.73 1.45
N GLY A 18 22.10 -10.34 0.49
CA GLY A 18 20.76 -10.91 0.32
C GLY A 18 19.60 -10.43 1.18
N CYS A 19 19.77 -9.56 2.19
CA CYS A 19 18.63 -9.08 2.99
C CYS A 19 18.04 -7.78 2.45
N SER A 20 16.75 -7.79 2.10
CA SER A 20 15.97 -6.59 1.79
C SER A 20 16.01 -5.63 2.99
N PRO A 21 16.18 -4.29 2.78
CA PRO A 21 16.12 -3.30 3.86
C PRO A 21 14.79 -3.36 4.64
N PHE A 22 13.71 -3.78 4.01
CA PHE A 22 12.42 -3.99 4.66
C PHE A 22 12.44 -5.18 5.62
N LYS A 23 13.15 -6.27 5.28
CA LYS A 23 13.34 -7.39 6.20
C LYS A 23 14.17 -7.00 7.42
N VAL A 24 15.16 -6.15 7.25
CA VAL A 24 15.94 -5.60 8.37
C VAL A 24 15.06 -4.71 9.25
N ALA A 25 14.25 -3.83 8.66
CA ALA A 25 13.30 -3.02 9.39
C ALA A 25 12.32 -3.87 10.19
N ASP A 26 11.85 -4.97 9.62
CA ASP A 26 10.96 -5.91 10.28
C ASP A 26 11.61 -6.58 11.50
N ILE A 27 12.86 -7.04 11.36
CA ILE A 27 13.61 -7.65 12.47
C ILE A 27 13.86 -6.63 13.60
N LEU A 28 14.15 -5.37 13.26
CA LEU A 28 14.45 -4.30 14.21
C LEU A 28 13.20 -3.67 14.85
N SER A 29 12.00 -3.97 14.36
CA SER A 29 10.77 -3.45 14.92
C SER A 29 10.45 -4.16 16.24
N PRO A 30 10.16 -3.42 17.31
CA PRO A 30 9.79 -4.03 18.59
C PRO A 30 8.51 -4.85 18.42
N TYR A 31 8.40 -5.93 19.17
CA TYR A 31 7.13 -6.66 19.26
C TYR A 31 6.15 -5.87 20.13
N SER A 32 4.92 -5.81 19.69
CA SER A 32 3.80 -5.23 20.45
C SER A 32 2.65 -6.25 20.61
N ASP A 33 1.66 -5.88 21.37
CA ASP A 33 0.51 -6.73 21.69
C ASP A 33 -0.48 -6.77 20.50
N TYR A 34 -0.32 -7.71 19.59
CA TYR A 34 -1.30 -8.07 18.58
C TYR A 34 -1.43 -9.58 18.43
N LYS A 35 -2.56 -10.05 17.95
CA LYS A 35 -2.75 -11.45 17.56
C LYS A 35 -2.51 -11.59 16.05
N LEU A 36 -1.57 -12.44 15.66
CA LEU A 36 -1.29 -12.76 14.27
C LEU A 36 -1.97 -14.07 13.88
N ASN A 37 -2.79 -14.02 12.80
CA ASN A 37 -3.22 -15.20 12.07
C ASN A 37 -2.51 -15.17 10.71
N ALA A 38 -1.44 -15.95 10.59
CA ALA A 38 -0.58 -15.96 9.41
C ALA A 38 -1.05 -17.00 8.38
N ASP A 39 -0.67 -16.78 7.12
CA ASP A 39 -0.86 -17.73 6.01
C ASP A 39 -2.31 -18.13 5.73
N VAL A 40 -3.26 -17.26 6.04
CA VAL A 40 -4.69 -17.48 5.76
C VAL A 40 -4.91 -17.46 4.25
N SER A 41 -5.46 -18.54 3.70
CA SER A 41 -5.75 -18.63 2.26
C SER A 41 -6.96 -17.79 1.88
N TYR A 42 -6.83 -16.91 0.88
CA TYR A 42 -7.93 -16.17 0.29
C TYR A 42 -8.32 -16.69 -1.11
N GLY A 43 -7.56 -17.65 -1.62
CA GLY A 43 -7.78 -18.34 -2.88
C GLY A 43 -7.04 -19.67 -2.93
N THR A 44 -7.01 -20.31 -4.10
CA THR A 44 -6.47 -21.67 -4.28
C THR A 44 -5.01 -21.72 -4.71
N LEU A 45 -4.42 -20.58 -5.11
CA LEU A 45 -3.06 -20.52 -5.61
C LEU A 45 -2.06 -20.28 -4.46
N GLY A 46 -0.83 -20.74 -4.62
CA GLY A 46 0.19 -20.75 -3.56
C GLY A 46 0.46 -19.38 -2.94
N ARG A 47 0.47 -18.31 -3.74
CA ARG A 47 0.65 -16.94 -3.22
C ARG A 47 -0.66 -16.26 -2.77
N GLN A 48 -1.82 -16.88 -2.95
CA GLN A 48 -3.10 -16.33 -2.51
C GLN A 48 -3.31 -16.56 -1.00
N LYS A 49 -2.37 -16.04 -0.21
CA LYS A 49 -2.37 -16.07 1.27
C LYS A 49 -2.21 -14.67 1.82
N LEU A 50 -2.78 -14.43 2.99
CA LEU A 50 -2.68 -13.16 3.70
C LEU A 50 -2.37 -13.38 5.18
N ASP A 51 -1.84 -12.33 5.83
CA ASP A 51 -1.67 -12.27 7.28
C ASP A 51 -2.68 -11.30 7.85
N VAL A 52 -3.29 -11.66 8.98
CA VAL A 52 -4.25 -10.84 9.72
C VAL A 52 -3.63 -10.47 11.06
N TYR A 53 -3.44 -9.18 11.30
CA TYR A 53 -2.98 -8.59 12.54
C TYR A 53 -4.19 -7.99 13.26
N THR A 54 -4.56 -8.56 14.39
CA THR A 54 -5.72 -8.13 15.19
C THR A 54 -5.23 -7.46 16.46
N PRO A 55 -5.69 -6.23 16.77
CA PRO A 55 -5.36 -5.56 18.03
C PRO A 55 -5.81 -6.41 19.21
N THR A 56 -4.99 -6.46 20.29
CA THR A 56 -5.37 -7.12 21.55
C THR A 56 -5.94 -6.13 22.55
N LYS A 57 -5.69 -4.83 22.37
CA LYS A 57 -6.19 -3.74 23.19
C LYS A 57 -7.09 -2.85 22.36
N ASN A 58 -8.30 -2.61 22.87
CA ASN A 58 -9.29 -1.65 22.38
C ASN A 58 -9.28 -1.40 20.85
N PRO A 59 -10.06 -2.12 20.07
CA PRO A 59 -10.30 -1.72 18.69
C PRO A 59 -10.86 -0.27 18.71
N ILE A 60 -10.13 0.66 18.13
CA ILE A 60 -10.52 2.08 18.11
C ILE A 60 -11.48 2.34 16.93
N SER A 61 -11.51 1.45 15.96
CA SER A 61 -12.27 1.63 14.72
C SER A 61 -12.75 0.30 14.17
N ASP A 62 -13.93 0.33 13.56
CA ASP A 62 -14.41 -0.78 12.71
C ASP A 62 -13.74 -0.77 11.33
N ASP A 63 -12.86 0.20 11.05
CA ASP A 63 -12.13 0.28 9.80
C ASP A 63 -11.06 -0.81 9.72
N ILE A 64 -10.88 -1.36 8.52
CA ILE A 64 -9.91 -2.41 8.24
C ILE A 64 -8.85 -1.86 7.28
N ILE A 65 -7.59 -1.94 7.68
CA ILE A 65 -6.46 -1.59 6.83
C ILE A 65 -6.07 -2.81 5.99
N VAL A 66 -6.01 -2.66 4.68
CA VAL A 66 -5.38 -3.64 3.78
C VAL A 66 -4.11 -3.01 3.21
N PHE A 67 -2.96 -3.48 3.67
CA PHE A 67 -1.66 -2.98 3.23
C PHE A 67 -1.13 -3.81 2.07
N ILE A 68 -0.85 -3.16 0.95
CA ILE A 68 -0.35 -3.76 -0.30
C ILE A 68 1.09 -3.30 -0.50
N TYR A 69 2.03 -4.24 -0.40
CA TYR A 69 3.46 -3.93 -0.51
C TYR A 69 3.92 -3.66 -1.94
N GLY A 70 5.08 -3.00 -2.06
CA GLY A 70 5.76 -2.73 -3.31
C GLY A 70 6.66 -3.87 -3.79
N GLY A 71 7.62 -3.54 -4.66
CA GLY A 71 8.59 -4.50 -5.21
C GLY A 71 8.52 -4.64 -6.73
N SER A 72 8.10 -3.57 -7.42
CA SER A 72 8.03 -3.49 -8.89
C SER A 72 7.24 -4.64 -9.54
N TRP A 73 6.21 -5.16 -8.85
CA TRP A 73 5.38 -6.31 -9.26
C TRP A 73 6.19 -7.61 -9.50
N ARG A 74 7.45 -7.66 -9.03
CA ARG A 74 8.42 -8.77 -9.25
C ARG A 74 8.87 -9.42 -7.96
N SER A 75 8.79 -8.74 -6.86
CA SER A 75 9.31 -9.18 -5.56
C SER A 75 8.43 -8.67 -4.43
N GLY A 76 8.63 -9.23 -3.26
CA GLY A 76 7.91 -8.91 -2.04
C GLY A 76 7.26 -10.13 -1.43
N GLU A 77 7.10 -10.09 -0.12
CA GLU A 77 6.50 -11.15 0.69
C GLU A 77 5.86 -10.51 1.91
N LYS A 78 4.59 -10.85 2.20
CA LYS A 78 3.81 -10.28 3.30
C LYS A 78 4.54 -10.35 4.65
N SER A 79 5.30 -11.41 4.87
CA SER A 79 6.08 -11.63 6.10
C SER A 79 7.19 -10.59 6.35
N ASN A 80 7.56 -9.79 5.35
CA ASN A 80 8.57 -8.74 5.47
C ASN A 80 7.98 -7.38 5.89
N TYR A 81 6.67 -7.30 6.17
CA TYR A 81 5.98 -6.02 6.40
C TYR A 81 5.26 -5.97 7.75
N ARG A 82 5.68 -6.80 8.74
CA ARG A 82 5.21 -6.69 10.12
C ARG A 82 5.42 -5.28 10.67
N PHE A 83 6.56 -4.66 10.35
CA PHE A 83 6.90 -3.29 10.76
C PHE A 83 5.92 -2.23 10.23
N VAL A 84 5.13 -2.55 9.22
CA VAL A 84 4.02 -1.70 8.71
C VAL A 84 2.71 -2.08 9.39
N ALA A 85 2.40 -3.37 9.46
CA ALA A 85 1.11 -3.86 9.98
C ALA A 85 0.96 -3.62 11.50
N GLN A 86 2.05 -3.82 12.25
CA GLN A 86 2.05 -3.67 13.70
C GLN A 86 1.64 -2.27 14.18
N PRO A 87 2.20 -1.14 13.67
CA PRO A 87 1.78 0.19 14.11
C PRO A 87 0.29 0.48 13.88
N PHE A 88 -0.30 -0.08 12.83
CA PHE A 88 -1.75 0.03 12.63
C PHE A 88 -2.53 -0.81 13.65
N ALA A 89 -2.06 -2.03 13.95
CA ALA A 89 -2.67 -2.86 14.99
C ALA A 89 -2.55 -2.19 16.37
N ASP A 90 -1.41 -1.57 16.69
CA ASP A 90 -1.20 -0.79 17.93
C ASP A 90 -2.15 0.42 18.00
N ALA A 91 -2.46 1.02 16.85
CA ALA A 91 -3.44 2.08 16.75
C ALA A 91 -4.91 1.59 16.76
N GLY A 92 -5.13 0.28 16.94
CA GLY A 92 -6.46 -0.31 17.10
C GLY A 92 -7.16 -0.73 15.80
N PHE A 93 -6.45 -0.81 14.67
CA PHE A 93 -7.01 -1.27 13.39
C PHE A 93 -6.71 -2.75 13.14
N ILE A 94 -7.71 -3.51 12.71
CA ILE A 94 -7.43 -4.79 12.06
C ILE A 94 -6.64 -4.50 10.79
N THR A 95 -5.46 -5.13 10.67
CA THR A 95 -4.57 -4.89 9.51
C THR A 95 -4.32 -6.19 8.77
N ILE A 96 -4.46 -6.16 7.46
CA ILE A 96 -4.35 -7.31 6.59
C ILE A 96 -3.27 -7.04 5.55
N VAL A 97 -2.37 -8.01 5.39
CA VAL A 97 -1.27 -7.93 4.42
C VAL A 97 -1.38 -9.12 3.47
N PRO A 98 -1.95 -8.96 2.26
CA PRO A 98 -2.01 -10.04 1.29
C PRO A 98 -0.70 -10.20 0.51
N ASN A 99 -0.31 -11.44 0.24
CA ASN A 99 0.53 -11.75 -0.90
C ASN A 99 -0.31 -11.69 -2.17
N TYR A 100 0.33 -11.41 -3.28
CA TYR A 100 -0.23 -11.49 -4.62
C TYR A 100 0.79 -12.11 -5.57
N ARG A 101 0.36 -12.70 -6.69
CA ARG A 101 1.27 -13.28 -7.68
C ARG A 101 2.11 -12.19 -8.34
N LEU A 102 3.32 -12.55 -8.69
CA LEU A 102 4.36 -11.65 -9.17
C LEU A 102 4.81 -12.03 -10.59
N TYR A 103 5.37 -11.10 -11.31
CA TYR A 103 6.11 -11.42 -12.52
C TYR A 103 7.36 -12.26 -12.17
N PRO A 104 7.73 -13.30 -12.95
CA PRO A 104 7.20 -13.67 -14.26
C PRO A 104 5.98 -14.61 -14.25
N GLU A 105 5.51 -15.08 -13.09
CA GLU A 105 4.35 -15.98 -12.99
C GLU A 105 3.11 -15.35 -13.65
N VAL A 106 2.89 -14.06 -13.36
CA VAL A 106 1.78 -13.30 -13.94
C VAL A 106 2.25 -11.96 -14.50
N ARG A 107 1.37 -11.32 -15.28
CA ARG A 107 1.50 -9.95 -15.80
C ARG A 107 0.30 -9.13 -15.37
N PHE A 108 0.32 -7.85 -15.71
CA PHE A 108 -0.85 -6.98 -15.57
C PHE A 108 -2.03 -7.53 -16.41
N PRO A 109 -3.25 -7.63 -15.85
CA PRO A 109 -3.69 -7.11 -14.54
C PRO A 109 -3.78 -8.16 -13.41
N GLU A 110 -3.26 -9.38 -13.54
CA GLU A 110 -3.57 -10.52 -12.67
C GLU A 110 -3.23 -10.28 -11.19
N PHE A 111 -2.17 -9.53 -10.89
CA PHE A 111 -1.85 -9.18 -9.49
C PHE A 111 -2.89 -8.23 -8.87
N ASN A 112 -3.58 -7.40 -9.68
CA ASN A 112 -4.72 -6.61 -9.21
C ASN A 112 -5.92 -7.51 -8.89
N THR A 113 -6.17 -8.51 -9.74
CA THR A 113 -7.22 -9.51 -9.52
C THR A 113 -6.98 -10.29 -8.22
N ASP A 114 -5.73 -10.69 -7.94
CA ASP A 114 -5.40 -11.36 -6.69
C ASP A 114 -5.73 -10.49 -5.47
N VAL A 115 -5.36 -9.21 -5.50
CA VAL A 115 -5.66 -8.30 -4.38
C VAL A 115 -7.17 -8.02 -4.28
N ALA A 116 -7.90 -7.91 -5.39
CA ALA A 116 -9.37 -7.80 -5.35
C ALA A 116 -10.01 -9.04 -4.69
N LYS A 117 -9.52 -10.24 -4.97
CA LYS A 117 -9.94 -11.49 -4.27
C LYS A 117 -9.62 -11.45 -2.78
N ALA A 118 -8.45 -10.93 -2.40
CA ALA A 118 -8.11 -10.76 -0.98
C ALA A 118 -9.09 -9.81 -0.29
N ILE A 119 -9.46 -8.69 -0.93
CA ILE A 119 -10.48 -7.76 -0.43
C ILE A 119 -11.85 -8.44 -0.32
N ALA A 120 -12.22 -9.26 -1.28
CA ALA A 120 -13.47 -10.05 -1.21
C ALA A 120 -13.44 -11.05 -0.04
N TRP A 121 -12.28 -11.64 0.25
CA TRP A 121 -12.11 -12.46 1.44
C TRP A 121 -12.29 -11.63 2.72
N VAL A 122 -11.71 -10.43 2.79
CA VAL A 122 -11.87 -9.50 3.92
C VAL A 122 -13.36 -9.19 4.13
N HIS A 123 -14.05 -8.79 3.08
CA HIS A 123 -15.48 -8.48 3.15
C HIS A 123 -16.30 -9.66 3.70
N ARG A 124 -16.09 -10.87 3.18
CA ARG A 124 -16.82 -12.07 3.64
C ARG A 124 -16.57 -12.44 5.10
N ASN A 125 -15.35 -12.20 5.60
CA ASN A 125 -14.94 -12.64 6.95
C ASN A 125 -15.15 -11.60 8.04
N PHE A 126 -15.33 -10.32 7.68
CA PHE A 126 -15.45 -9.22 8.65
C PHE A 126 -16.77 -8.44 8.55
N SER A 127 -17.60 -8.67 7.54
CA SER A 127 -18.87 -7.94 7.38
C SER A 127 -19.93 -8.29 8.42
N ASN A 128 -19.84 -9.44 9.08
CA ASN A 128 -20.84 -9.93 10.06
C ASN A 128 -22.29 -9.83 9.53
N GLY A 129 -22.48 -10.03 8.22
CA GLY A 129 -23.78 -9.90 7.56
C GLY A 129 -24.29 -8.47 7.37
N LYS A 130 -23.43 -7.47 7.60
CA LYS A 130 -23.70 -6.04 7.33
C LYS A 130 -22.91 -5.57 6.11
N ASP A 131 -23.34 -4.47 5.51
CA ASP A 131 -22.54 -3.78 4.49
C ASP A 131 -21.26 -3.22 5.10
N LEU A 132 -20.16 -3.91 4.89
CA LEU A 132 -18.83 -3.43 5.29
C LEU A 132 -18.42 -2.30 4.33
N LYS A 133 -18.41 -1.05 4.81
CA LYS A 133 -18.04 0.14 4.00
C LYS A 133 -16.83 0.87 4.59
N ASN A 134 -15.89 0.12 5.13
CA ASN A 134 -14.81 0.67 5.93
C ASN A 134 -13.45 0.02 5.65
N ILE A 135 -13.23 -0.43 4.42
CA ILE A 135 -11.91 -0.90 4.00
C ILE A 135 -11.07 0.29 3.54
N ILE A 136 -9.89 0.43 4.11
CA ILE A 136 -8.88 1.43 3.74
C ILE A 136 -7.74 0.70 3.04
N LEU A 137 -7.51 1.00 1.78
CA LEU A 137 -6.39 0.43 1.04
C LEU A 137 -5.14 1.30 1.22
N VAL A 138 -4.09 0.76 1.77
CA VAL A 138 -2.79 1.42 1.92
C VAL A 138 -1.77 0.71 1.06
N GLY A 139 -1.14 1.41 0.13
CA GLY A 139 -0.13 0.79 -0.73
C GLY A 139 1.17 1.57 -0.80
N HIS A 140 2.28 0.85 -0.98
CA HIS A 140 3.58 1.44 -1.24
C HIS A 140 4.08 1.10 -2.65
N SER A 141 4.57 2.08 -3.42
CA SER A 141 5.20 1.85 -4.72
C SER A 141 4.27 1.08 -5.69
N ALA A 142 4.68 -0.10 -6.17
CA ALA A 142 3.82 -0.99 -6.99
C ALA A 142 2.52 -1.37 -6.26
N GLY A 143 2.54 -1.52 -4.93
CA GLY A 143 1.34 -1.77 -4.13
C GLY A 143 0.40 -0.57 -4.09
N ALA A 144 0.93 0.67 -4.11
CA ALA A 144 0.12 1.88 -4.21
C ALA A 144 -0.57 2.01 -5.59
N HIS A 145 0.09 1.56 -6.64
CA HIS A 145 -0.51 1.44 -7.97
C HIS A 145 -1.69 0.45 -7.97
N ILE A 146 -1.52 -0.72 -7.34
CA ILE A 146 -2.58 -1.72 -7.20
C ILE A 146 -3.74 -1.16 -6.37
N ALA A 147 -3.44 -0.57 -5.19
CA ALA A 147 -4.45 0.06 -4.33
C ALA A 147 -5.27 1.12 -5.09
N ALA A 148 -4.59 2.01 -5.84
CA ALA A 148 -5.23 3.04 -6.63
C ALA A 148 -6.13 2.46 -7.73
N LEU A 149 -5.66 1.46 -8.49
CA LEU A 149 -6.48 0.84 -9.55
C LEU A 149 -7.71 0.15 -8.99
N ILE A 150 -7.60 -0.58 -7.89
CA ILE A 150 -8.76 -1.23 -7.26
C ILE A 150 -9.75 -0.20 -6.72
N SER A 151 -9.26 0.90 -6.14
CA SER A 151 -10.12 1.96 -5.60
C SER A 151 -10.83 2.79 -6.67
N LEU A 152 -10.20 2.97 -7.84
CA LEU A 152 -10.67 3.89 -8.87
C LEU A 152 -11.38 3.21 -10.05
N ASN A 153 -11.01 1.95 -10.35
CA ASN A 153 -11.63 1.16 -11.41
C ASN A 153 -12.60 0.12 -10.82
N PRO A 154 -13.91 0.34 -10.90
CA PRO A 154 -14.92 -0.51 -10.27
C PRO A 154 -14.86 -1.97 -10.74
N ASN A 155 -14.40 -2.23 -11.96
CA ASN A 155 -14.41 -3.56 -12.56
C ASN A 155 -13.69 -4.61 -11.71
N TYR A 156 -12.66 -4.22 -10.94
CA TYR A 156 -11.92 -5.17 -10.10
C TYR A 156 -12.78 -5.73 -8.94
N LEU A 157 -13.52 -4.87 -8.26
CA LEU A 157 -14.38 -5.29 -7.15
C LEU A 157 -15.69 -5.90 -7.64
N GLU A 158 -16.28 -5.35 -8.70
CA GLU A 158 -17.49 -5.89 -9.32
C GLU A 158 -17.28 -7.31 -9.85
N ALA A 159 -16.08 -7.63 -10.37
CA ALA A 159 -15.72 -9.00 -10.78
C ALA A 159 -15.73 -10.01 -9.62
N GLU A 160 -15.56 -9.54 -8.38
CA GLU A 160 -15.65 -10.34 -7.15
C GLU A 160 -17.05 -10.23 -6.48
N GLY A 161 -18.03 -9.63 -7.17
CA GLY A 161 -19.40 -9.44 -6.67
C GLY A 161 -19.55 -8.38 -5.60
N LEU A 162 -18.62 -7.41 -5.52
CA LEU A 162 -18.58 -6.39 -4.51
C LEU A 162 -18.92 -5.00 -5.08
N SER A 163 -19.60 -4.18 -4.30
CA SER A 163 -19.74 -2.76 -4.60
C SER A 163 -18.40 -2.04 -4.38
N PRO A 164 -17.97 -1.15 -5.29
CA PRO A 164 -16.79 -0.29 -5.06
C PRO A 164 -16.91 0.57 -3.80
N SER A 165 -18.12 0.84 -3.33
CA SER A 165 -18.40 1.65 -2.13
C SER A 165 -17.92 1.03 -0.81
N ILE A 166 -17.44 -0.22 -0.82
CA ILE A 166 -16.80 -0.84 0.36
C ILE A 166 -15.45 -0.20 0.69
N ILE A 167 -14.84 0.48 -0.29
CA ILE A 167 -13.58 1.21 -0.06
C ILE A 167 -13.92 2.58 0.51
N LYS A 168 -13.63 2.76 1.80
CA LYS A 168 -13.80 4.04 2.51
C LYS A 168 -12.83 5.10 2.00
N SER A 169 -11.58 4.71 1.81
CA SER A 169 -10.51 5.57 1.30
C SER A 169 -9.31 4.76 0.82
N TRP A 170 -8.39 5.41 0.12
CA TRP A 170 -7.12 4.78 -0.25
C TRP A 170 -5.93 5.71 -0.01
N VAL A 171 -4.78 5.11 0.24
CA VAL A 171 -3.53 5.80 0.57
C VAL A 171 -2.42 5.33 -0.36
N SER A 172 -1.75 6.27 -0.97
CA SER A 172 -0.57 6.03 -1.79
C SER A 172 0.69 6.50 -1.08
N LEU A 173 1.57 5.58 -0.77
CA LEU A 173 2.94 5.86 -0.35
C LEU A 173 3.86 5.74 -1.57
N ALA A 174 4.23 6.86 -2.18
CA ALA A 174 5.13 6.93 -3.33
C ALA A 174 4.69 6.07 -4.54
N GLY A 175 3.39 6.11 -4.90
CA GLY A 175 2.83 5.30 -5.98
C GLY A 175 3.06 5.85 -7.38
N PRO A 176 3.30 4.98 -8.40
CA PRO A 176 3.33 5.36 -9.81
C PRO A 176 1.90 5.46 -10.37
N LEU A 177 1.24 6.62 -10.15
CA LEU A 177 -0.19 6.83 -10.40
C LEU A 177 -0.51 7.40 -11.79
N ALA A 178 0.49 8.05 -12.42
CA ALA A 178 0.36 8.76 -13.70
C ALA A 178 1.56 8.47 -14.62
N PHE A 179 2.04 7.24 -14.64
CA PHE A 179 3.25 6.85 -15.36
C PHE A 179 2.94 6.07 -16.64
N ASN A 180 3.93 5.97 -17.53
CA ASN A 180 3.87 5.06 -18.67
C ASN A 180 4.80 3.86 -18.41
N PRO A 181 4.28 2.68 -18.04
CA PRO A 181 5.10 1.51 -17.70
C PRO A 181 5.94 0.98 -18.88
N LEU A 182 5.54 1.23 -20.12
CA LEU A 182 6.28 0.78 -21.29
C LEU A 182 7.56 1.60 -21.55
N LYS A 183 7.70 2.79 -20.93
CA LYS A 183 8.92 3.60 -21.03
C LYS A 183 10.06 3.11 -20.13
N THR A 184 9.76 2.26 -19.13
CA THR A 184 10.76 1.73 -18.19
C THR A 184 11.14 0.31 -18.57
N LYS A 185 12.36 0.11 -19.07
CA LYS A 185 12.83 -1.17 -19.63
C LYS A 185 12.64 -2.35 -18.65
N SER A 186 12.90 -2.15 -17.36
CA SER A 186 12.83 -3.20 -16.34
C SER A 186 11.41 -3.72 -16.08
N ILE A 187 10.39 -2.88 -16.21
CA ILE A 187 8.99 -3.25 -15.91
C ILE A 187 8.13 -3.41 -17.17
N ARG A 188 8.61 -2.98 -18.34
CA ARG A 188 7.89 -3.11 -19.61
C ARG A 188 7.29 -4.49 -19.84
N PRO A 189 8.03 -5.62 -19.64
CA PRO A 189 7.49 -6.96 -19.88
C PRO A 189 6.28 -7.31 -19.01
N ILE A 190 6.11 -6.65 -17.87
CA ILE A 190 4.98 -6.86 -16.95
C ILE A 190 3.67 -6.33 -17.56
N PHE A 191 3.77 -5.25 -18.35
CA PHE A 191 2.65 -4.51 -18.93
C PHE A 191 2.52 -4.72 -20.46
N GLU A 192 3.24 -5.68 -21.03
CA GLU A 192 3.22 -5.94 -22.49
C GLU A 192 1.83 -6.37 -22.98
N THR A 193 1.03 -6.99 -22.12
CA THR A 193 -0.35 -7.43 -22.42
C THR A 193 -1.26 -6.27 -22.83
N ILE A 194 -0.98 -5.05 -22.35
CA ILE A 194 -1.79 -3.84 -22.58
C ILE A 194 -1.06 -2.80 -23.43
N LYS A 195 -0.07 -3.20 -24.23
CA LYS A 195 0.72 -2.26 -25.04
C LYS A 195 -0.13 -1.39 -26.00
N ASN A 196 -1.29 -1.90 -26.43
CA ASN A 196 -2.21 -1.20 -27.31
C ASN A 196 -3.19 -0.27 -26.58
N ASP A 197 -3.34 -0.44 -25.25
CA ASP A 197 -4.18 0.41 -24.41
C ASP A 197 -3.56 0.58 -23.00
N ILE A 198 -2.50 1.35 -22.97
CA ILE A 198 -1.74 1.62 -21.75
C ILE A 198 -2.54 2.37 -20.67
N LYS A 199 -3.65 3.01 -21.06
CA LYS A 199 -4.51 3.72 -20.11
C LYS A 199 -5.06 2.80 -19.01
N GLN A 200 -5.22 1.50 -19.33
CA GLN A 200 -5.68 0.49 -18.38
C GLN A 200 -4.74 0.36 -17.14
N ALA A 201 -3.44 0.60 -17.30
CA ALA A 201 -2.47 0.55 -16.21
C ALA A 201 -2.20 1.91 -15.55
N GLN A 202 -2.94 2.94 -15.87
CA GLN A 202 -2.72 4.29 -15.34
C GLN A 202 -3.89 4.68 -14.43
N PRO A 203 -3.75 4.57 -13.10
CA PRO A 203 -4.84 4.88 -12.16
C PRO A 203 -5.51 6.23 -12.40
N ILE A 204 -4.73 7.24 -12.79
CA ILE A 204 -5.22 8.61 -13.03
C ILE A 204 -6.37 8.68 -14.06
N ASN A 205 -6.46 7.72 -14.99
CA ASN A 205 -7.51 7.70 -16.02
C ASN A 205 -8.88 7.25 -15.47
N PHE A 206 -8.91 6.67 -14.27
CA PHE A 206 -10.14 6.15 -13.65
C PHE A 206 -10.72 7.09 -12.60
N VAL A 207 -10.11 8.26 -12.38
CA VAL A 207 -10.62 9.24 -11.41
C VAL A 207 -11.97 9.78 -11.88
N SER A 208 -12.97 9.65 -11.04
CA SER A 208 -14.34 10.11 -11.26
C SER A 208 -14.89 10.83 -10.03
N LYS A 209 -16.04 11.46 -10.14
CA LYS A 209 -16.74 12.09 -9.00
C LYS A 209 -17.13 11.09 -7.90
N ASN A 210 -17.20 9.80 -8.24
CA ASN A 210 -17.56 8.72 -7.32
C ASN A 210 -16.32 8.02 -6.73
N SER A 211 -15.11 8.50 -7.03
CA SER A 211 -13.88 7.95 -6.46
C SER A 211 -13.83 8.16 -4.95
N PRO A 212 -13.37 7.17 -4.18
CA PRO A 212 -13.22 7.33 -2.74
C PRO A 212 -12.13 8.35 -2.39
N PRO A 213 -12.20 8.96 -1.19
CA PRO A 213 -11.18 9.88 -0.68
C PRO A 213 -9.77 9.32 -0.76
N ALA A 214 -8.78 10.18 -1.00
CA ALA A 214 -7.40 9.80 -1.24
C ALA A 214 -6.40 10.55 -0.36
N LEU A 215 -5.43 9.83 0.23
CA LEU A 215 -4.24 10.40 0.85
C LEU A 215 -3.01 10.04 0.02
N LEU A 216 -2.27 11.04 -0.44
CA LEU A 216 -1.12 10.86 -1.32
C LEU A 216 0.15 11.38 -0.62
N LEU A 217 0.97 10.46 -0.11
CA LEU A 217 2.20 10.78 0.60
C LEU A 217 3.41 10.48 -0.32
N HIS A 218 4.35 11.44 -0.42
CA HIS A 218 5.52 11.29 -1.29
C HIS A 218 6.78 11.90 -0.68
N GLY A 219 7.92 11.28 -0.93
CA GLY A 219 9.21 11.86 -0.61
C GLY A 219 9.73 12.74 -1.76
N LYS A 220 10.22 13.95 -1.46
CA LYS A 220 10.74 14.85 -2.50
C LYS A 220 12.03 14.36 -3.14
N GLU A 221 12.80 13.54 -2.42
CA GLU A 221 14.05 12.93 -2.89
C GLU A 221 13.82 11.56 -3.55
N ASP A 222 12.56 11.24 -3.92
CA ASP A 222 12.23 9.99 -4.60
C ASP A 222 12.65 10.03 -6.08
N THR A 223 13.71 9.30 -6.41
CA THR A 223 14.24 9.12 -7.76
C THR A 223 13.75 7.84 -8.45
N THR A 224 13.03 6.98 -7.73
CA THR A 224 12.45 5.73 -8.26
C THR A 224 11.08 5.98 -8.87
N VAL A 225 10.20 6.62 -8.09
CA VAL A 225 8.89 7.09 -8.52
C VAL A 225 8.82 8.58 -8.25
N TYR A 226 8.89 9.38 -9.28
CA TYR A 226 8.92 10.84 -9.11
C TYR A 226 7.64 11.38 -8.49
N GLU A 227 7.79 12.35 -7.57
CA GLU A 227 6.72 13.06 -6.84
C GLU A 227 5.58 13.54 -7.77
N LYS A 228 5.89 13.89 -9.00
CA LYS A 228 4.89 14.32 -10.00
C LYS A 228 3.72 13.35 -10.17
N ASN A 229 3.89 12.05 -9.85
CA ASN A 229 2.80 11.08 -9.90
C ASN A 229 1.70 11.43 -8.89
N SER A 230 2.08 11.76 -7.65
CA SER A 230 1.14 12.18 -6.61
C SER A 230 0.54 13.55 -6.89
N LEU A 231 1.34 14.51 -7.38
CA LEU A 231 0.85 15.85 -7.74
C LEU A 231 -0.17 15.82 -8.88
N LEU A 232 0.09 15.04 -9.93
CA LEU A 232 -0.85 14.87 -11.05
C LEU A 232 -2.14 14.17 -10.61
N MET A 233 -2.04 13.14 -9.75
CA MET A 233 -3.19 12.43 -9.21
C MET A 233 -4.04 13.37 -8.33
N ALA A 234 -3.40 14.14 -7.43
CA ALA A 234 -4.11 15.12 -6.59
C ALA A 234 -4.91 16.11 -7.45
N LYS A 235 -4.28 16.64 -8.50
CA LYS A 235 -4.96 17.55 -9.43
C LYS A 235 -6.13 16.90 -10.17
N ALA A 236 -5.98 15.64 -10.58
CA ALA A 236 -7.06 14.89 -11.23
C ALA A 236 -8.24 14.67 -10.27
N CYS A 237 -7.98 14.33 -9.01
CA CYS A 237 -8.99 14.18 -7.97
C CYS A 237 -9.70 15.51 -7.67
N GLU A 238 -8.94 16.60 -7.48
CA GLU A 238 -9.47 17.94 -7.27
C GLU A 238 -10.43 18.37 -8.39
N ASN A 239 -10.04 18.15 -9.66
CA ASN A 239 -10.86 18.47 -10.82
C ASN A 239 -12.19 17.68 -10.88
N LYS A 240 -12.32 16.60 -10.12
CA LYS A 240 -13.53 15.77 -10.00
C LYS A 240 -14.26 15.97 -8.67
N GLY A 241 -13.78 16.87 -7.81
CA GLY A 241 -14.36 17.14 -6.50
C GLY A 241 -14.16 16.00 -5.49
N VAL A 242 -13.14 15.16 -5.69
CA VAL A 242 -12.80 14.07 -4.76
C VAL A 242 -11.99 14.62 -3.60
N ILE A 243 -12.38 14.30 -2.36
CA ILE A 243 -11.63 14.66 -1.15
C ILE A 243 -10.23 14.06 -1.26
N THR A 244 -9.22 14.92 -1.28
CA THR A 244 -7.85 14.49 -1.49
C THR A 244 -6.89 15.35 -0.68
N LEU A 245 -6.02 14.67 0.10
CA LEU A 245 -4.91 15.30 0.79
C LEU A 245 -3.61 14.81 0.17
N GLN A 246 -2.76 15.76 -0.26
CA GLN A 246 -1.42 15.44 -0.78
C GLN A 246 -0.36 16.09 0.12
N LYS A 247 0.60 15.29 0.59
CA LYS A 247 1.75 15.77 1.39
C LYS A 247 3.06 15.26 0.80
N SER A 248 4.06 16.14 0.76
CA SER A 248 5.41 15.82 0.28
C SER A 248 6.45 16.14 1.34
N PHE A 249 7.34 15.20 1.60
CA PHE A 249 8.32 15.26 2.67
C PHE A 249 9.72 15.54 2.13
N LYS A 250 10.38 16.59 2.65
CA LYS A 250 11.77 16.89 2.32
C LYS A 250 12.71 15.84 2.90
N ASN A 251 13.84 15.61 2.24
CA ASN A 251 14.90 14.68 2.67
C ASN A 251 14.43 13.22 2.79
N VAL A 252 13.35 12.85 2.14
CA VAL A 252 12.80 11.50 2.14
C VAL A 252 12.77 10.96 0.70
N GLY A 253 13.42 9.82 0.49
CA GLY A 253 13.39 9.09 -0.79
C GLY A 253 12.37 7.95 -0.78
N HIS A 254 12.34 7.16 -1.86
CA HIS A 254 11.36 6.10 -2.11
C HIS A 254 11.21 5.10 -0.98
N ALA A 255 12.29 4.42 -0.60
CA ALA A 255 12.29 3.47 0.51
C ALA A 255 12.19 4.17 1.87
N GLY A 256 12.73 5.38 1.99
CA GLY A 256 12.72 6.17 3.22
C GLY A 256 11.31 6.47 3.72
N LEU A 257 10.38 6.75 2.80
CA LEU A 257 8.98 6.99 3.16
C LEU A 257 8.33 5.76 3.82
N LEU A 258 8.61 4.55 3.34
CA LEU A 258 8.09 3.34 3.96
C LEU A 258 8.83 2.99 5.26
N LEU A 259 10.16 3.14 5.28
CA LEU A 259 10.99 2.87 6.45
C LEU A 259 10.72 3.85 7.61
N SER A 260 10.20 5.05 7.32
CA SER A 260 9.79 6.01 8.35
C SER A 260 8.64 5.49 9.21
N ILE A 261 7.88 4.49 8.74
CA ILE A 261 6.88 3.80 9.57
C ILE A 261 7.55 3.09 10.75
N ALA A 262 8.70 2.43 10.53
CA ALA A 262 9.44 1.75 11.60
C ALA A 262 10.24 2.71 12.49
N LYS A 263 10.68 3.84 11.95
CA LYS A 263 11.57 4.81 12.63
C LYS A 263 11.21 6.27 12.27
N PRO A 264 10.03 6.76 12.70
CA PRO A 264 9.57 8.10 12.32
C PRO A 264 10.52 9.21 12.79
N ASP A 265 11.07 9.11 13.98
CA ASP A 265 12.00 10.11 14.52
C ASP A 265 13.30 10.24 13.71
N PHE A 266 13.76 9.14 13.10
CA PHE A 266 14.96 9.13 12.28
C PHE A 266 14.74 9.87 10.94
N PHE A 267 13.58 9.70 10.35
CA PHE A 267 13.23 10.32 9.07
C PHE A 267 12.52 11.67 9.24
N GLY A 268 12.05 12.01 10.45
CA GLY A 268 11.26 13.21 10.72
C GLY A 268 9.88 13.18 10.05
N VAL A 269 9.35 11.98 9.77
CA VAL A 269 8.06 11.75 9.09
C VAL A 269 7.36 10.55 9.73
N ASN A 270 6.07 10.71 10.00
CA ASN A 270 5.24 9.64 10.54
C ASN A 270 4.04 9.35 9.63
N PRO A 271 4.19 8.48 8.62
CA PRO A 271 3.08 8.15 7.70
C PRO A 271 1.88 7.51 8.39
N ILE A 272 2.09 6.77 9.47
CA ILE A 272 1.00 6.15 10.25
C ILE A 272 0.10 7.22 10.86
N GLN A 273 0.69 8.22 11.47
CA GLN A 273 -0.08 9.34 12.04
C GLN A 273 -0.87 10.08 10.97
N GLU A 274 -0.27 10.36 9.81
CA GLU A 274 -0.94 11.01 8.69
C GLU A 274 -2.15 10.21 8.19
N ILE A 275 -2.02 8.88 8.13
CA ILE A 275 -3.08 7.97 7.70
C ILE A 275 -4.22 7.95 8.74
N ILE A 276 -3.89 7.84 10.02
CA ILE A 276 -4.87 7.82 11.11
C ILE A 276 -5.65 9.13 11.17
N GLU A 277 -4.96 10.26 11.09
CA GLU A 277 -5.58 11.60 11.08
C GLU A 277 -6.52 11.77 9.90
N PHE A 278 -6.08 11.40 8.69
CA PHE A 278 -6.91 11.43 7.49
C PHE A 278 -8.16 10.55 7.64
N THR A 279 -8.00 9.33 8.16
CA THR A 279 -9.10 8.38 8.34
C THR A 279 -10.14 8.91 9.33
N ARG A 280 -9.71 9.55 10.43
CA ARG A 280 -10.61 10.16 11.42
C ARG A 280 -11.42 11.32 10.83
N GLN A 281 -10.76 12.19 10.05
CA GLN A 281 -11.45 13.32 9.37
C GLN A 281 -12.56 12.87 8.41
N LEU A 282 -12.51 11.64 7.92
CA LEU A 282 -13.55 11.06 7.05
C LEU A 282 -14.73 10.45 7.84
N SER A 283 -14.61 10.35 9.16
CA SER A 283 -15.63 9.75 10.04
C SER A 283 -16.47 10.79 10.77
N ASP A 284 -15.97 12.03 10.81
CA ASP A 284 -16.66 13.21 11.35
C ASP A 284 -17.55 13.89 10.26
#